data_a2215f544cb46e802b52b6f12c2c59b6
#
_entry.id   a2215f544cb46e802b52b6f12c2c59b6
#
_cell.length_a   1.000
_cell.length_b   1.000
_cell.length_c   1.000
_cell.angle_alpha   90.00
_cell.angle_beta   90.00
_cell.angle_gamma   90.00
#
_symmetry.space_group_name_H-M   'P 1'
#
loop_
_entity.id
_entity.type
_entity.pdbx_description
1 polymer ?
#
loop_
_entity_poly.entity_id
_entity_poly.type
_entity_poly.pdbx_seq_one_letter_code
_entity_poly.pdbx_strand_id
1 'polypeptide(L)'
;SLVATIDSKIATIKIIEAEIEEINTYIEQKKLTLESAKLDFSKTIVRSPIQGFILDKHIVIGDVLGSYQKDSIMFTIAESLENMNLDIFIDESDIGKIKINQKVIFSTDAFPNKKIEANISQIRYTPIDDQNVITYQVIASFTNPKSILFPGMTANIDIVLEEKQNILK
;
A
#
# COMPACT_ATOMS: atom_id res chain seq x y z
N SER A 1 33.49 66.82 -15.53
CA SER A 1 34.75 66.26 -15.05
C SER A 1 34.70 64.77 -15.20
N LEU A 2 35.84 64.15 -15.45
CA LEU A 2 35.96 62.69 -15.69
C LEU A 2 35.35 61.84 -14.51
N VAL A 3 35.48 62.33 -13.28
CA VAL A 3 34.94 61.72 -12.08
C VAL A 3 33.42 61.64 -12.13
N ALA A 4 32.72 62.70 -12.48
CA ALA A 4 31.27 62.73 -12.59
C ALA A 4 30.71 61.75 -13.64
N THR A 5 31.49 61.52 -14.73
CA THR A 5 31.13 60.54 -15.75
C THR A 5 31.29 59.09 -15.27
N ILE A 6 32.32 58.79 -14.44
CA ILE A 6 32.56 57.54 -13.85
C ILE A 6 31.43 57.21 -12.81
N ASP A 7 31.11 58.17 -11.95
CA ASP A 7 30.03 58.00 -10.94
C ASP A 7 28.68 57.72 -11.59
N SER A 8 28.37 58.43 -12.70
CA SER A 8 27.13 58.18 -13.46
C SER A 8 27.09 56.78 -14.07
N LYS A 9 28.23 56.28 -14.60
CA LYS A 9 28.30 54.92 -15.14
C LYS A 9 28.19 53.85 -14.06
N ILE A 10 28.78 54.07 -12.89
CA ILE A 10 28.65 53.17 -11.72
C ILE A 10 27.18 53.09 -11.28
N ALA A 11 26.48 54.22 -11.21
CA ALA A 11 25.06 54.24 -10.90
C ALA A 11 24.22 53.46 -11.92
N THR A 12 24.53 53.61 -13.21
CA THR A 12 23.85 52.86 -14.28
C THR A 12 24.09 51.35 -14.16
N ILE A 13 25.32 50.92 -13.84
CA ILE A 13 25.65 49.51 -13.63
C ILE A 13 24.82 48.92 -12.47
N LYS A 14 24.74 49.64 -11.36
CA LYS A 14 23.92 49.17 -10.19
C LYS A 14 22.43 49.04 -10.54
N ILE A 15 21.88 49.90 -11.35
CA ILE A 15 20.50 49.80 -11.82
C ILE A 15 20.32 48.54 -12.67
N ILE A 16 21.23 48.30 -13.62
CA ILE A 16 21.17 47.11 -14.49
C ILE A 16 21.35 45.83 -13.67
N GLU A 17 22.22 45.80 -12.68
CA GLU A 17 22.38 44.65 -11.76
C GLU A 17 21.10 44.37 -11.00
N ALA A 18 20.41 45.41 -10.50
CA ALA A 18 19.13 45.25 -9.84
C ALA A 18 18.02 44.72 -10.78
N GLU A 19 17.99 45.23 -12.04
CA GLU A 19 17.06 44.73 -13.06
C GLU A 19 17.32 43.26 -13.41
N ILE A 20 18.57 42.84 -13.48
CA ILE A 20 18.95 41.42 -13.71
C ILE A 20 18.46 40.55 -12.55
N GLU A 21 18.62 41.00 -11.31
CA GLU A 21 18.16 40.24 -10.13
C GLU A 21 16.62 40.10 -10.12
N GLU A 22 15.90 41.18 -10.46
CA GLU A 22 14.43 41.14 -10.61
C GLU A 22 14.00 40.16 -11.70
N ILE A 23 14.64 40.19 -12.86
CA ILE A 23 14.36 39.28 -13.97
C ILE A 23 14.66 37.83 -13.57
N ASN A 24 15.75 37.57 -12.86
CA ASN A 24 16.08 36.25 -12.38
C ASN A 24 15.01 35.71 -11.40
N THR A 25 14.55 36.55 -10.47
CA THR A 25 13.47 36.23 -9.55
C THR A 25 12.17 35.90 -10.30
N TYR A 26 11.85 36.71 -11.33
CA TYR A 26 10.69 36.44 -12.18
C TYR A 26 10.80 35.11 -12.95
N ILE A 27 11.98 34.78 -13.45
CA ILE A 27 12.25 33.48 -14.11
C ILE A 27 12.03 32.34 -13.15
N GLU A 28 12.53 32.42 -11.90
CA GLU A 28 12.33 31.37 -10.90
C GLU A 28 10.84 31.21 -10.55
N GLN A 29 10.09 32.29 -10.39
CA GLN A 29 8.64 32.20 -10.20
C GLN A 29 7.93 31.47 -11.35
N LYS A 30 8.30 31.77 -12.60
CA LYS A 30 7.72 31.11 -13.77
C LYS A 30 8.11 29.65 -13.86
N LYS A 31 9.32 29.27 -13.46
CA LYS A 31 9.75 27.87 -13.36
C LYS A 31 8.90 27.12 -12.36
N LEU A 32 8.70 27.67 -11.16
CA LEU A 32 7.85 27.06 -10.13
C LEU A 32 6.41 26.89 -10.61
N THR A 33 5.87 27.90 -11.30
CA THR A 33 4.51 27.80 -11.88
C THR A 33 4.42 26.69 -12.92
N LEU A 34 5.43 26.58 -13.79
CA LEU A 34 5.51 25.53 -14.80
C LEU A 34 5.62 24.13 -14.15
N GLU A 35 6.44 24.00 -13.11
CA GLU A 35 6.60 22.75 -12.37
C GLU A 35 5.30 22.31 -11.70
N SER A 36 4.59 23.24 -11.05
CA SER A 36 3.26 23.00 -10.50
C SER A 36 2.27 22.51 -11.56
N ALA A 37 2.22 23.19 -12.72
CA ALA A 37 1.34 22.81 -13.80
C ALA A 37 1.68 21.40 -14.37
N LYS A 38 2.98 21.07 -14.48
CA LYS A 38 3.43 19.73 -14.89
C LYS A 38 3.02 18.67 -13.87
N LEU A 39 3.15 18.98 -12.58
CA LEU A 39 2.73 18.07 -11.51
C LEU A 39 1.22 17.81 -11.56
N ASP A 40 0.43 18.86 -11.73
CA ASP A 40 -1.03 18.71 -11.83
C ASP A 40 -1.43 17.94 -13.09
N PHE A 41 -0.76 18.16 -14.21
CA PHE A 41 -0.96 17.36 -15.41
C PHE A 41 -0.59 15.88 -15.20
N SER A 42 0.49 15.61 -14.47
CA SER A 42 0.89 14.22 -14.16
C SER A 42 -0.16 13.48 -13.34
N LYS A 43 -0.89 14.18 -12.46
CA LYS A 43 -1.97 13.62 -11.64
C LYS A 43 -3.22 13.27 -12.45
N THR A 44 -3.38 13.79 -13.67
CA THR A 44 -4.51 13.44 -14.54
C THR A 44 -4.42 12.02 -15.08
N ILE A 45 -3.24 11.39 -15.01
CA ILE A 45 -3.01 10.02 -15.45
C ILE A 45 -2.67 9.17 -14.24
N VAL A 46 -3.62 8.34 -13.80
CA VAL A 46 -3.42 7.40 -12.70
C VAL A 46 -2.79 6.12 -13.26
N ARG A 47 -1.66 5.72 -12.70
CA ARG A 47 -0.94 4.51 -13.09
C ARG A 47 -0.82 3.57 -11.90
N SER A 48 -0.88 2.26 -12.17
CA SER A 48 -0.58 1.25 -11.16
C SER A 48 0.89 1.36 -10.71
N PRO A 49 1.17 1.38 -9.38
CA PRO A 49 2.52 1.35 -8.85
C PRO A 49 3.16 -0.05 -8.94
N ILE A 50 2.36 -1.09 -9.16
CA ILE A 50 2.79 -2.48 -9.22
C ILE A 50 2.28 -3.16 -10.49
N GLN A 51 2.97 -4.20 -10.92
CA GLN A 51 2.46 -5.13 -11.93
C GLN A 51 1.57 -6.15 -11.24
N GLY A 52 0.44 -6.51 -11.85
CA GLY A 52 -0.48 -7.47 -11.22
C GLY A 52 -1.84 -7.53 -11.89
N PHE A 53 -2.77 -8.15 -11.18
CA PHE A 53 -4.14 -8.36 -11.60
C PHE A 53 -5.07 -7.37 -10.91
N ILE A 54 -6.02 -6.80 -11.66
CA ILE A 54 -7.09 -5.98 -11.07
C ILE A 54 -8.09 -6.95 -10.45
N LEU A 55 -8.23 -6.87 -9.12
CA LEU A 55 -9.21 -7.65 -8.36
C LEU A 55 -10.57 -6.97 -8.38
N ASP A 56 -10.59 -5.65 -8.22
CA ASP A 56 -11.82 -4.88 -8.17
C ASP A 56 -11.62 -3.47 -8.72
N LYS A 57 -12.70 -2.91 -9.28
CA LYS A 57 -12.78 -1.57 -9.82
C LYS A 57 -13.96 -0.83 -9.19
N HIS A 58 -13.67 0.17 -8.35
CA HIS A 58 -14.68 0.94 -7.60
C HIS A 58 -15.07 2.26 -8.25
N ILE A 59 -14.53 2.58 -9.44
CA ILE A 59 -14.81 3.83 -10.15
C ILE A 59 -15.56 3.59 -11.45
N VAL A 60 -16.40 4.56 -11.83
CA VAL A 60 -17.10 4.61 -13.12
C VAL A 60 -16.81 5.92 -13.85
N ILE A 61 -17.05 5.91 -15.16
CA ILE A 61 -16.88 7.13 -15.98
C ILE A 61 -17.89 8.18 -15.50
N GLY A 62 -17.39 9.37 -15.19
CA GLY A 62 -18.18 10.47 -14.65
C GLY A 62 -17.98 10.71 -13.16
N ASP A 63 -17.27 9.81 -12.44
CA ASP A 63 -16.92 10.04 -11.05
C ASP A 63 -15.97 11.22 -10.91
N VAL A 64 -16.19 12.03 -9.88
CA VAL A 64 -15.32 13.14 -9.53
C VAL A 64 -14.32 12.69 -8.47
N LEU A 65 -13.06 12.61 -8.87
CA LEU A 65 -11.95 12.31 -7.97
C LEU A 65 -11.51 13.60 -7.30
N GLY A 66 -11.90 13.82 -6.05
CA GLY A 66 -11.61 15.06 -5.33
C GLY A 66 -10.91 14.82 -4.00
N SER A 67 -10.22 15.87 -3.53
CA SER A 67 -9.45 15.88 -2.28
C SER A 67 -10.29 15.70 -1.01
N TYR A 68 -11.60 15.67 -1.12
CA TYR A 68 -12.53 15.53 0.00
C TYR A 68 -12.83 14.09 0.41
N GLN A 69 -12.49 13.11 -0.44
CA GLN A 69 -12.59 11.68 -0.10
C GLN A 69 -11.19 11.11 0.07
N LYS A 70 -10.63 11.21 1.27
CA LYS A 70 -9.29 10.71 1.61
C LYS A 70 -9.10 9.21 1.40
N ASP A 71 -10.18 8.44 1.30
CA ASP A 71 -10.17 6.98 1.30
C ASP A 71 -10.84 6.35 0.07
N SER A 72 -10.93 7.08 -1.05
CA SER A 72 -11.51 6.51 -2.28
C SER A 72 -10.55 5.51 -2.91
N ILE A 73 -10.78 4.23 -2.64
CA ILE A 73 -10.11 3.14 -3.35
C ILE A 73 -10.68 3.10 -4.76
N MET A 74 -9.85 3.34 -5.78
CA MET A 74 -10.26 3.29 -7.18
C MET A 74 -10.17 1.88 -7.76
N PHE A 75 -9.07 1.20 -7.48
CA PHE A 75 -8.76 -0.15 -7.93
C PHE A 75 -8.11 -0.93 -6.81
N THR A 76 -8.47 -2.20 -6.69
CA THR A 76 -7.75 -3.16 -5.86
C THR A 76 -6.91 -4.04 -6.78
N ILE A 77 -5.59 -4.07 -6.55
CA ILE A 77 -4.63 -4.78 -7.41
C ILE A 77 -3.86 -5.77 -6.56
N ALA A 78 -3.75 -7.01 -7.03
CA ALA A 78 -2.89 -8.04 -6.44
C ALA A 78 -1.69 -8.30 -7.35
N GLU A 79 -0.50 -8.40 -6.77
CA GLU A 79 0.73 -8.70 -7.49
C GLU A 79 0.73 -10.13 -8.02
N SER A 80 0.23 -11.06 -7.23
CA SER A 80 0.12 -12.48 -7.59
C SER A 80 -1.09 -13.11 -6.93
N LEU A 81 -1.69 -14.09 -7.60
CA LEU A 81 -2.71 -14.98 -7.04
C LEU A 81 -2.14 -16.34 -6.62
N GLU A 82 -0.84 -16.58 -6.86
CA GLU A 82 -0.18 -17.83 -6.48
C GLU A 82 0.25 -17.84 -5.01
N ASN A 83 0.77 -16.72 -4.52
CA ASN A 83 1.16 -16.57 -3.13
C ASN A 83 0.10 -15.76 -2.39
N MET A 84 -0.60 -16.39 -1.50
CA MET A 84 -1.70 -15.79 -0.76
C MET A 84 -1.48 -15.91 0.74
N ASN A 85 -2.14 -15.03 1.46
CA ASN A 85 -2.18 -15.04 2.90
C ASN A 85 -3.58 -15.40 3.37
N LEU A 86 -3.63 -16.16 4.46
CA LEU A 86 -4.82 -16.51 5.19
C LEU A 86 -4.83 -15.70 6.49
N ASP A 87 -5.81 -14.84 6.63
CA ASP A 87 -6.03 -14.06 7.85
C ASP A 87 -6.88 -14.89 8.83
N ILE A 88 -6.30 -15.19 9.99
CA ILE A 88 -6.89 -16.03 11.02
C ILE A 88 -7.12 -15.15 12.26
N PHE A 89 -8.33 -15.13 12.77
CA PHE A 89 -8.65 -14.43 14.01
C PHE A 89 -8.74 -15.44 15.15
N ILE A 90 -7.89 -15.30 16.15
CA ILE A 90 -7.75 -16.22 17.28
C ILE A 90 -8.09 -15.50 18.56
N ASP A 91 -8.90 -16.14 19.40
CA ASP A 91 -9.28 -15.60 20.69
C ASP A 91 -8.09 -15.45 21.63
N GLU A 92 -8.16 -14.47 22.54
CA GLU A 92 -7.13 -14.22 23.55
C GLU A 92 -6.76 -15.47 24.37
N SER A 93 -7.73 -16.36 24.66
CA SER A 93 -7.51 -17.59 25.40
C SER A 93 -6.58 -18.60 24.70
N ASP A 94 -6.49 -18.55 23.37
CA ASP A 94 -5.79 -19.53 22.56
C ASP A 94 -4.51 -19.00 21.90
N ILE A 95 -4.34 -17.69 21.81
CA ILE A 95 -3.18 -17.07 21.13
C ILE A 95 -1.83 -17.52 21.73
N GLY A 96 -1.79 -17.79 23.03
CA GLY A 96 -0.57 -18.26 23.72
C GLY A 96 -0.06 -19.63 23.26
N LYS A 97 -0.90 -20.42 22.57
CA LYS A 97 -0.55 -21.74 22.03
C LYS A 97 0.00 -21.66 20.60
N ILE A 98 -0.11 -20.51 19.95
CA ILE A 98 0.22 -20.31 18.55
C ILE A 98 1.67 -19.88 18.41
N LYS A 99 2.38 -20.46 17.43
CA LYS A 99 3.79 -20.18 17.15
C LYS A 99 4.02 -19.91 15.66
N ILE A 100 5.02 -19.12 15.36
CA ILE A 100 5.49 -18.90 13.98
C ILE A 100 6.00 -20.24 13.41
N ASN A 101 5.80 -20.44 12.11
CA ASN A 101 6.07 -21.67 11.35
C ASN A 101 5.20 -22.88 11.74
N GLN A 102 4.16 -22.68 12.52
CA GLN A 102 3.21 -23.73 12.84
C GLN A 102 2.35 -24.05 11.61
N LYS A 103 2.09 -25.35 11.40
CA LYS A 103 1.32 -25.85 10.27
C LYS A 103 -0.17 -25.59 10.50
N VAL A 104 -0.83 -25.11 9.47
CA VAL A 104 -2.26 -24.88 9.41
C VAL A 104 -2.82 -25.67 8.24
N ILE A 105 -3.92 -26.35 8.46
CA ILE A 105 -4.68 -27.06 7.42
C ILE A 105 -6.01 -26.35 7.29
N PHE A 106 -6.38 -25.95 6.07
CA PHE A 106 -7.66 -25.30 5.87
C PHE A 106 -8.38 -25.83 4.63
N SER A 107 -9.67 -25.64 4.59
CA SER A 107 -10.53 -25.85 3.43
C SER A 107 -11.44 -24.63 3.27
N THR A 108 -11.94 -24.40 2.05
CA THR A 108 -12.91 -23.33 1.79
C THR A 108 -14.28 -23.94 1.48
N ASP A 109 -15.34 -23.17 1.71
CA ASP A 109 -16.70 -23.65 1.41
C ASP A 109 -16.91 -23.93 -0.09
N ALA A 110 -16.14 -23.25 -0.96
CA ALA A 110 -16.13 -23.53 -2.39
C ALA A 110 -15.47 -24.89 -2.74
N PHE A 111 -14.55 -25.37 -1.90
CA PHE A 111 -13.81 -26.63 -2.08
C PHE A 111 -13.67 -27.41 -0.77
N PRO A 112 -14.79 -27.95 -0.20
CA PRO A 112 -14.79 -28.53 1.15
C PRO A 112 -13.94 -29.80 1.25
N ASN A 113 -13.78 -30.53 0.16
CA ASN A 113 -12.99 -31.76 0.12
C ASN A 113 -11.49 -31.52 -0.14
N LYS A 114 -11.08 -30.27 -0.37
CA LYS A 114 -9.69 -29.92 -0.69
C LYS A 114 -9.02 -29.31 0.53
N LYS A 115 -8.18 -30.09 1.18
CA LYS A 115 -7.35 -29.62 2.28
C LYS A 115 -6.10 -28.96 1.72
N ILE A 116 -5.84 -27.74 2.17
CA ILE A 116 -4.70 -26.92 1.76
C ILE A 116 -3.85 -26.67 2.99
N GLU A 117 -2.54 -26.75 2.80
CA GLU A 117 -1.57 -26.52 3.86
C GLU A 117 -1.07 -25.06 3.80
N ALA A 118 -0.98 -24.43 4.96
CA ALA A 118 -0.40 -23.13 5.16
C ALA A 118 0.55 -23.15 6.35
N ASN A 119 1.45 -22.17 6.43
CA ASN A 119 2.34 -22.01 7.56
C ASN A 119 2.17 -20.62 8.17
N ILE A 120 2.10 -20.53 9.48
CA ILE A 120 2.01 -19.26 10.19
C ILE A 120 3.29 -18.46 9.92
N SER A 121 3.13 -17.33 9.26
CA SER A 121 4.23 -16.43 8.90
C SER A 121 4.37 -15.27 9.88
N GLN A 122 3.26 -14.80 10.44
CA GLN A 122 3.24 -13.64 11.32
C GLN A 122 2.11 -13.71 12.36
N ILE A 123 2.39 -13.25 13.56
CA ILE A 123 1.39 -13.01 14.62
C ILE A 123 1.37 -11.50 14.89
N ARG A 124 0.21 -10.87 14.78
CA ARG A 124 0.03 -9.47 15.12
C ARG A 124 -0.29 -9.33 16.60
N TYR A 125 0.49 -8.52 17.30
CA TYR A 125 0.33 -8.32 18.75
C TYR A 125 -0.71 -7.24 19.10
N THR A 126 -1.26 -6.54 18.10
CA THR A 126 -2.32 -5.57 18.33
C THR A 126 -3.66 -6.31 18.39
N PRO A 127 -4.37 -6.26 19.50
CA PRO A 127 -5.68 -6.88 19.61
C PRO A 127 -6.71 -6.14 18.74
N ILE A 128 -7.68 -6.90 18.26
CA ILE A 128 -8.87 -6.38 17.59
C ILE A 128 -10.03 -6.62 18.55
N ASP A 129 -10.70 -5.56 18.93
CA ASP A 129 -11.91 -5.62 19.76
C ASP A 129 -13.13 -5.49 18.83
N ASP A 130 -13.88 -6.55 18.69
CA ASP A 130 -15.14 -6.57 17.98
C ASP A 130 -16.24 -7.02 18.93
N GLN A 131 -17.17 -6.13 19.26
CA GLN A 131 -18.32 -6.36 20.14
C GLN A 131 -17.94 -7.00 21.49
N ASN A 132 -16.88 -6.51 22.14
CA ASN A 132 -16.32 -7.03 23.39
C ASN A 132 -15.65 -8.42 23.30
N VAL A 133 -15.37 -8.89 22.10
CA VAL A 133 -14.56 -10.09 21.86
C VAL A 133 -13.17 -9.66 21.40
N ILE A 134 -12.16 -9.99 22.21
CA ILE A 134 -10.77 -9.68 21.91
C ILE A 134 -10.16 -10.82 21.10
N THR A 135 -9.73 -10.51 19.89
CA THR A 135 -9.07 -11.44 18.98
C THR A 135 -7.72 -10.91 18.53
N TYR A 136 -6.83 -11.82 18.15
CA TYR A 136 -5.53 -11.51 17.57
C TYR A 136 -5.46 -12.03 16.14
N GLN A 137 -4.97 -11.20 15.23
CA GLN A 137 -4.79 -11.58 13.83
C GLN A 137 -3.49 -12.35 13.65
N VAL A 138 -3.60 -13.56 13.12
CA VAL A 138 -2.48 -14.43 12.73
C VAL A 138 -2.52 -14.58 11.22
N ILE A 139 -1.38 -14.41 10.57
CA ILE A 139 -1.24 -14.52 9.12
C ILE A 139 -0.53 -15.82 8.81
N ALA A 140 -1.15 -16.66 8.01
CA ALA A 140 -0.54 -17.87 7.47
C ALA A 140 -0.37 -17.73 5.96
N SER A 141 0.82 -18.03 5.45
CA SER A 141 1.13 -17.98 4.03
C SER A 141 0.96 -19.36 3.39
N PHE A 142 0.40 -19.39 2.20
CA PHE A 142 0.22 -20.61 1.42
C PHE A 142 0.39 -20.35 -0.08
N THR A 143 0.65 -21.42 -0.81
CA THR A 143 0.71 -21.38 -2.27
C THR A 143 -0.64 -21.83 -2.83
N ASN A 144 -1.17 -21.06 -3.78
CA ASN A 144 -2.42 -21.31 -4.49
C ASN A 144 -2.14 -21.74 -5.95
N PRO A 145 -1.68 -22.99 -6.18
CA PRO A 145 -1.34 -23.45 -7.52
C PRO A 145 -2.61 -23.48 -8.38
N LYS A 146 -2.50 -22.98 -9.60
CA LYS A 146 -3.60 -22.85 -10.55
C LYS A 146 -4.61 -21.75 -10.20
N SER A 147 -4.32 -20.87 -9.24
CA SER A 147 -5.16 -19.72 -8.88
C SER A 147 -6.65 -20.06 -8.70
N ILE A 148 -6.92 -21.18 -8.02
CA ILE A 148 -8.30 -21.68 -7.82
C ILE A 148 -9.01 -20.99 -6.67
N LEU A 149 -8.26 -20.46 -5.71
CA LEU A 149 -8.79 -19.69 -4.60
C LEU A 149 -8.74 -18.20 -4.95
N PHE A 150 -9.79 -17.49 -4.54
CA PHE A 150 -9.90 -16.05 -4.73
C PHE A 150 -9.80 -15.31 -3.40
N PRO A 151 -9.22 -14.10 -3.38
CA PRO A 151 -9.27 -13.25 -2.21
C PRO A 151 -10.71 -13.01 -1.74
N GLY A 152 -10.90 -12.96 -0.41
CA GLY A 152 -12.24 -12.78 0.19
C GLY A 152 -13.03 -14.07 0.42
N MET A 153 -12.48 -15.24 0.06
CA MET A 153 -13.11 -16.52 0.42
C MET A 153 -12.97 -16.80 1.91
N THR A 154 -14.02 -17.32 2.52
CA THR A 154 -14.01 -17.83 3.91
C THR A 154 -13.38 -19.21 3.95
N ALA A 155 -12.60 -19.48 5.00
CA ALA A 155 -11.91 -20.74 5.20
C ALA A 155 -12.25 -21.36 6.57
N ASN A 156 -12.43 -22.69 6.58
CA ASN A 156 -12.52 -23.50 7.79
C ASN A 156 -11.10 -24.00 8.12
N ILE A 157 -10.61 -23.72 9.32
CA ILE A 157 -9.19 -23.81 9.67
C ILE A 157 -8.98 -24.78 10.82
N ASP A 158 -8.02 -25.69 10.66
CA ASP A 158 -7.50 -26.57 11.69
C ASP A 158 -6.01 -26.22 11.94
N ILE A 159 -5.66 -25.77 13.15
CA ILE A 159 -4.28 -25.49 13.53
C ILE A 159 -3.70 -26.71 14.24
N VAL A 160 -2.58 -27.23 13.74
CA VAL A 160 -1.89 -28.36 14.31
C VAL A 160 -1.06 -27.89 15.51
N LEU A 161 -1.51 -28.15 16.74
CA LEU A 161 -0.83 -27.71 17.97
C LEU A 161 0.42 -28.53 18.30
N GLU A 162 0.38 -29.86 18.10
CA GLU A 162 1.52 -30.78 18.30
C GLU A 162 1.44 -31.96 17.33
N GLU A 163 2.52 -32.22 16.60
CA GLU A 163 2.75 -33.50 15.88
C GLU A 163 3.50 -34.45 16.81
N LYS A 164 2.85 -35.42 17.43
CA LYS A 164 3.54 -36.53 18.12
C LYS A 164 4.03 -37.54 17.08
N GLN A 165 5.30 -37.43 16.68
CA GLN A 165 5.98 -38.49 15.93
C GLN A 165 6.44 -39.56 16.91
N ASN A 166 6.12 -40.83 16.59
CA ASN A 166 6.46 -42.06 17.34
C ASN A 166 5.66 -42.32 18.65
N ILE A 167 4.43 -42.77 18.52
CA ILE A 167 3.83 -43.61 19.54
C ILE A 167 4.21 -45.05 19.21
N LEU A 168 5.26 -45.57 19.86
CA LEU A 168 5.53 -47.01 19.87
C LEU A 168 4.31 -47.69 20.52
N LYS A 169 3.68 -48.61 19.74
CA LYS A 169 2.72 -49.59 20.28
C LYS A 169 3.44 -50.62 21.07
#